data_dc12438304d7a400f11c9d97a221590c
#
_entry.id   dc12438304d7a400f11c9d97a221590c
#
_cell.length_a   1.000
_cell.length_b   1.000
_cell.length_c   1.000
_cell.angle_alpha   90.00
_cell.angle_beta   90.00
_cell.angle_gamma   90.00
#
_symmetry.space_group_name_H-M   'P 1'
#
loop_
_entity.id
_entity.type
_entity.pdbx_description
1 polymer ?
#
loop_
_entity_poly.entity_id
_entity_poly.type
_entity_poly.pdbx_seq_one_letter_code
_entity_poly.pdbx_strand_id
1 'polypeptide(L)'
;DTITVFFDEILVSSLNETNLLCDDFDTILITATTDTSTVTWSTGLNSPSLQVTSPGVYSYIDSNACGIIFDTTNVLQWDSNYVLDIGKDTVLCREDLLIITGDTAQDFPWTYSWNTDENTAIINSGAGNYILTASNRCASEEAERFIDVTPTIRINEVIDKSVCEGKSITLSITENAESISWSTGEVGNMIEAIQAGVYFVDVIDSNGCAQQDSIALDDNCPGLVSSPNVFSPNEDGINDEFCVDLENILDYQIYLYDRWGVEVFHSNNETSCWDGEI
;
A
#
# COMPACT_ATOMS: atom_id res chain seq x y z
N ASP A 1 38.11 -49.80 -51.48
CA ASP A 1 38.61 -48.95 -50.42
C ASP A 1 37.46 -48.47 -49.54
N THR A 2 37.51 -48.84 -48.27
CA THR A 2 36.52 -48.38 -47.30
C THR A 2 37.14 -47.21 -46.55
N ILE A 3 36.48 -46.00 -46.61
CA ILE A 3 36.89 -44.85 -45.84
C ILE A 3 36.05 -44.87 -44.56
N THR A 4 36.68 -45.00 -43.42
CA THR A 4 36.03 -44.84 -42.12
C THR A 4 36.21 -43.39 -41.67
N VAL A 5 35.11 -42.64 -41.49
CA VAL A 5 35.14 -41.27 -41.00
C VAL A 5 34.77 -41.32 -39.53
N PHE A 6 35.65 -40.82 -38.68
CA PHE A 6 35.38 -40.62 -37.25
C PHE A 6 35.02 -39.17 -37.04
N PHE A 7 33.95 -38.93 -36.30
CA PHE A 7 33.54 -37.60 -35.83
C PHE A 7 33.87 -37.52 -34.35
N ASP A 8 34.74 -36.59 -33.99
CA ASP A 8 34.88 -36.18 -32.59
C ASP A 8 33.76 -35.20 -32.23
N GLU A 9 33.23 -35.30 -31.00
CA GLU A 9 32.24 -34.37 -30.52
C GLU A 9 32.86 -32.99 -30.22
N ILE A 10 32.03 -31.93 -30.39
CA ILE A 10 32.42 -30.58 -30.02
C ILE A 10 32.46 -30.53 -28.49
N LEU A 11 33.60 -30.13 -27.94
CA LEU A 11 33.78 -29.96 -26.51
C LEU A 11 32.86 -28.82 -25.99
N VAL A 12 32.13 -29.08 -24.91
CA VAL A 12 31.24 -28.10 -24.26
C VAL A 12 31.70 -27.95 -22.82
N SER A 13 31.91 -26.72 -22.40
CA SER A 13 32.23 -26.38 -21.03
C SER A 13 30.96 -26.52 -20.12
N SER A 14 31.13 -27.01 -18.89
CA SER A 14 30.01 -27.34 -18.02
C SER A 14 30.29 -27.25 -16.53
N LEU A 15 31.33 -26.59 -16.11
CA LEU A 15 31.55 -26.35 -14.68
C LEU A 15 30.52 -25.35 -14.16
N ASN A 16 30.02 -25.58 -12.96
CA ASN A 16 29.29 -24.55 -12.22
C ASN A 16 30.28 -23.40 -11.94
N GLU A 17 29.81 -22.15 -12.11
CA GLU A 17 30.65 -20.98 -11.86
C GLU A 17 31.17 -20.93 -10.42
N THR A 18 30.36 -21.36 -9.46
CA THR A 18 30.70 -21.38 -8.04
C THR A 18 30.25 -22.68 -7.37
N ASN A 19 31.13 -23.23 -6.54
CA ASN A 19 30.89 -24.38 -5.66
C ASN A 19 31.18 -23.99 -4.20
N LEU A 20 30.67 -24.76 -3.24
CA LEU A 20 30.75 -24.43 -1.83
C LEU A 20 31.20 -25.61 -0.98
N LEU A 21 32.19 -25.40 -0.11
CA LEU A 21 32.59 -26.31 0.98
C LEU A 21 31.87 -25.91 2.26
N CYS A 22 31.28 -26.86 2.97
CA CYS A 22 30.44 -26.59 4.14
C CYS A 22 31.20 -26.45 5.43
N ASP A 23 32.33 -27.18 5.56
CA ASP A 23 33.24 -27.11 6.70
C ASP A 23 34.67 -27.46 6.28
N ASP A 24 35.61 -27.41 7.21
CA ASP A 24 37.05 -27.68 6.96
C ASP A 24 37.35 -29.14 6.59
N PHE A 25 36.39 -30.03 6.77
CA PHE A 25 36.53 -31.45 6.47
C PHE A 25 35.71 -31.88 5.24
N ASP A 26 34.92 -30.95 4.70
CA ASP A 26 34.08 -31.24 3.55
C ASP A 26 34.89 -31.44 2.28
N THR A 27 34.34 -32.22 1.41
CA THR A 27 34.95 -32.51 0.09
C THR A 27 33.89 -32.43 -1.00
N ILE A 28 34.25 -31.81 -2.10
CA ILE A 28 33.40 -31.78 -3.29
C ILE A 28 34.11 -32.44 -4.47
N LEU A 29 33.34 -33.09 -5.31
CA LEU A 29 33.81 -33.66 -6.56
C LEU A 29 33.39 -32.75 -7.71
N ILE A 30 34.34 -32.13 -8.38
CA ILE A 30 34.11 -31.34 -9.58
C ILE A 30 34.37 -32.22 -10.78
N THR A 31 33.45 -32.31 -11.71
CA THR A 31 33.52 -33.18 -12.88
C THR A 31 33.50 -32.35 -14.15
N ALA A 32 34.51 -32.53 -15.00
CA ALA A 32 34.49 -32.03 -16.37
C ALA A 32 33.62 -32.95 -17.22
N THR A 33 32.61 -32.40 -17.91
CA THR A 33 31.77 -33.22 -18.82
C THR A 33 32.50 -33.42 -20.13
N THR A 34 33.14 -34.57 -20.26
CA THR A 34 33.83 -34.93 -21.48
C THR A 34 33.70 -36.44 -21.69
N ASP A 35 33.41 -36.83 -22.91
CA ASP A 35 33.19 -38.25 -23.22
C ASP A 35 34.46 -39.04 -23.59
N THR A 36 35.53 -38.38 -24.03
CA THR A 36 36.70 -39.12 -24.59
C THR A 36 38.03 -38.37 -24.52
N SER A 37 38.21 -37.37 -23.70
CA SER A 37 39.33 -36.45 -23.78
C SER A 37 40.29 -36.53 -22.59
N THR A 38 41.47 -35.96 -22.76
CA THR A 38 42.46 -35.84 -21.69
C THR A 38 42.22 -34.54 -20.93
N VAL A 39 41.48 -34.62 -19.80
CA VAL A 39 41.31 -33.50 -18.89
C VAL A 39 42.51 -33.33 -18.00
N THR A 40 43.07 -32.13 -18.00
CA THR A 40 44.16 -31.74 -17.10
C THR A 40 43.75 -30.59 -16.23
N TRP A 41 43.71 -30.81 -14.94
CA TRP A 41 43.34 -29.79 -13.94
C TRP A 41 44.51 -28.88 -13.59
N SER A 42 44.21 -27.66 -13.12
CA SER A 42 45.18 -26.69 -12.63
C SER A 42 46.09 -27.24 -11.49
N THR A 43 45.63 -28.26 -10.79
CA THR A 43 46.38 -28.99 -9.77
C THR A 43 47.42 -29.97 -10.37
N GLY A 44 47.41 -30.14 -11.68
CA GLY A 44 48.25 -31.13 -12.39
C GLY A 44 47.67 -32.54 -12.45
N LEU A 45 46.47 -32.78 -11.93
CA LEU A 45 45.77 -34.06 -11.98
C LEU A 45 45.18 -34.28 -13.38
N ASN A 46 45.46 -35.45 -13.95
CA ASN A 46 44.83 -35.93 -15.20
C ASN A 46 43.70 -36.90 -14.84
N SER A 47 42.44 -36.38 -14.82
CA SER A 47 41.27 -37.15 -14.45
C SER A 47 40.03 -36.42 -14.94
N PRO A 48 38.94 -37.09 -15.30
CA PRO A 48 37.66 -36.41 -15.61
C PRO A 48 37.06 -35.71 -14.41
N SER A 49 37.51 -35.98 -13.19
CA SER A 49 37.04 -35.31 -11.98
C SER A 49 38.16 -34.95 -11.03
N LEU A 50 37.96 -33.92 -10.25
CA LEU A 50 38.85 -33.41 -9.21
C LEU A 50 38.12 -33.40 -7.86
N GLN A 51 38.72 -34.04 -6.85
CA GLN A 51 38.27 -33.90 -5.46
C GLN A 51 38.94 -32.65 -4.86
N VAL A 52 38.12 -31.75 -4.35
CA VAL A 52 38.53 -30.47 -3.77
C VAL A 52 38.18 -30.41 -2.29
N THR A 53 39.14 -30.00 -1.46
CA THR A 53 39.05 -29.90 0.00
C THR A 53 39.43 -28.52 0.53
N SER A 54 39.69 -27.56 -0.33
CA SER A 54 40.12 -26.21 0.06
C SER A 54 39.51 -25.17 -0.87
N PRO A 55 39.16 -23.97 -0.37
CA PRO A 55 38.66 -22.89 -1.22
C PRO A 55 39.73 -22.42 -2.20
N GLY A 56 39.29 -21.95 -3.35
CA GLY A 56 40.17 -21.45 -4.42
C GLY A 56 39.58 -21.54 -5.81
N VAL A 57 40.33 -21.08 -6.79
CA VAL A 57 39.94 -21.17 -8.21
C VAL A 57 40.52 -22.41 -8.82
N TYR A 58 39.72 -23.26 -9.37
CA TYR A 58 40.09 -24.47 -10.05
C TYR A 58 39.73 -24.38 -11.53
N SER A 59 40.63 -24.80 -12.37
CA SER A 59 40.42 -24.81 -13.82
C SER A 59 40.84 -26.13 -14.42
N TYR A 60 40.30 -26.46 -15.57
CA TYR A 60 40.77 -27.55 -16.38
C TYR A 60 40.99 -27.15 -17.84
N ILE A 61 41.84 -27.88 -18.49
CA ILE A 61 42.03 -27.87 -19.93
C ILE A 61 41.60 -29.24 -20.44
N ASP A 62 40.79 -29.26 -21.44
CA ASP A 62 40.41 -30.45 -22.16
C ASP A 62 40.73 -30.30 -23.63
N SER A 63 41.21 -31.37 -24.29
CA SER A 63 41.60 -31.33 -25.66
C SER A 63 41.28 -32.62 -26.41
N ASN A 64 40.77 -32.48 -27.61
CA ASN A 64 40.56 -33.54 -28.58
C ASN A 64 41.02 -33.12 -29.99
N ALA A 65 40.76 -33.94 -31.01
CA ALA A 65 41.11 -33.60 -32.39
C ALA A 65 40.35 -32.37 -32.95
N CYS A 66 39.24 -31.99 -32.35
CA CYS A 66 38.42 -30.83 -32.75
C CYS A 66 38.86 -29.51 -32.12
N GLY A 67 39.58 -29.54 -30.99
CA GLY A 67 40.03 -28.33 -30.32
C GLY A 67 40.42 -28.49 -28.84
N ILE A 68 40.55 -27.33 -28.20
CA ILE A 68 40.88 -27.22 -26.79
C ILE A 68 39.81 -26.33 -26.12
N ILE A 69 39.30 -26.75 -24.99
CA ILE A 69 38.50 -25.91 -24.11
C ILE A 69 39.21 -25.68 -22.79
N PHE A 70 38.87 -24.58 -22.19
CA PHE A 70 39.28 -24.17 -20.86
C PHE A 70 38.05 -23.70 -20.09
N ASP A 71 37.93 -24.18 -18.87
CA ASP A 71 36.86 -23.75 -17.97
C ASP A 71 37.36 -23.57 -16.55
N THR A 72 36.67 -22.75 -15.76
CA THR A 72 37.05 -22.41 -14.39
C THR A 72 35.84 -22.46 -13.47
N THR A 73 36.07 -22.82 -12.22
CA THR A 73 35.11 -22.73 -11.14
C THR A 73 35.74 -22.10 -9.89
N ASN A 74 34.96 -21.34 -9.16
CA ASN A 74 35.37 -20.83 -7.87
C ASN A 74 34.80 -21.74 -6.77
N VAL A 75 35.63 -22.17 -5.83
CA VAL A 75 35.22 -22.94 -4.64
C VAL A 75 35.36 -22.04 -3.44
N LEU A 76 34.25 -21.75 -2.81
CA LEU A 76 34.14 -20.91 -1.60
C LEU A 76 34.01 -21.77 -0.34
N GLN A 77 34.42 -21.22 0.79
CA GLN A 77 34.16 -21.79 2.11
C GLN A 77 32.91 -21.17 2.70
N TRP A 78 31.98 -22.01 3.18
CA TRP A 78 30.80 -21.54 3.92
C TRP A 78 31.20 -20.84 5.21
N ASP A 79 30.60 -19.69 5.48
CA ASP A 79 30.69 -19.01 6.77
C ASP A 79 29.47 -19.36 7.65
N SER A 80 29.70 -20.15 8.69
CA SER A 80 28.66 -20.58 9.61
C SER A 80 28.08 -19.45 10.47
N ASN A 81 28.69 -18.25 10.44
CA ASN A 81 28.16 -17.07 11.12
C ASN A 81 27.26 -16.21 10.20
N TYR A 82 27.01 -16.67 8.97
CA TYR A 82 26.11 -15.97 8.07
C TYR A 82 24.70 -15.91 8.67
N VAL A 83 24.07 -14.73 8.57
CA VAL A 83 22.69 -14.49 8.97
C VAL A 83 21.98 -13.85 7.79
N LEU A 84 20.90 -14.47 7.35
CA LEU A 84 20.06 -13.91 6.30
C LEU A 84 19.34 -12.67 6.82
N ASP A 85 19.45 -11.56 6.09
CA ASP A 85 18.75 -10.31 6.43
C ASP A 85 17.95 -9.82 5.21
N ILE A 86 16.66 -9.52 5.42
CA ILE A 86 15.76 -8.92 4.43
C ILE A 86 15.26 -7.54 4.85
N GLY A 87 15.93 -6.95 5.84
CA GLY A 87 15.65 -5.65 6.38
C GLY A 87 14.64 -5.66 7.52
N LYS A 88 14.41 -4.48 8.11
CA LYS A 88 13.54 -4.30 9.28
C LYS A 88 12.10 -4.07 8.87
N ASP A 89 11.19 -4.38 9.80
CA ASP A 89 9.78 -3.99 9.69
C ASP A 89 9.65 -2.50 9.39
N THR A 90 8.69 -2.18 8.55
CA THR A 90 8.48 -0.81 8.10
C THR A 90 7.00 -0.54 7.83
N VAL A 91 6.67 0.75 7.75
CA VAL A 91 5.35 1.23 7.34
C VAL A 91 5.50 1.97 6.03
N LEU A 92 4.68 1.64 5.05
CA LEU A 92 4.63 2.30 3.74
C LEU A 92 3.46 3.26 3.65
N CYS A 93 3.59 4.27 2.82
CA CYS A 93 2.43 5.00 2.36
C CYS A 93 1.54 4.07 1.52
N ARG A 94 0.24 4.35 1.52
CA ARG A 94 -0.71 3.58 0.74
C ARG A 94 -0.30 3.55 -0.75
N GLU A 95 -0.35 2.37 -1.34
CA GLU A 95 0.02 2.10 -2.75
C GLU A 95 1.52 2.16 -3.07
N ASP A 96 2.37 2.51 -2.11
CA ASP A 96 3.80 2.40 -2.31
C ASP A 96 4.24 0.94 -2.34
N LEU A 97 5.31 0.69 -3.10
CA LEU A 97 5.98 -0.61 -3.15
C LEU A 97 7.40 -0.47 -2.61
N LEU A 98 7.81 -1.48 -1.89
CA LEU A 98 9.18 -1.62 -1.39
C LEU A 98 9.87 -2.77 -2.10
N ILE A 99 11.12 -2.57 -2.48
CA ILE A 99 11.98 -3.65 -2.95
C ILE A 99 12.59 -4.33 -1.73
N ILE A 100 12.28 -5.62 -1.54
CA ILE A 100 12.96 -6.47 -0.57
C ILE A 100 14.01 -7.28 -1.30
N THR A 101 15.23 -7.25 -0.77
CA THR A 101 16.36 -8.01 -1.29
C THR A 101 16.84 -8.97 -0.22
N GLY A 102 16.91 -10.26 -0.54
CA GLY A 102 17.66 -11.20 0.28
C GLY A 102 19.14 -10.78 0.27
N ASP A 103 19.75 -10.70 1.44
CA ASP A 103 21.15 -10.30 1.54
C ASP A 103 22.03 -11.25 0.70
N THR A 104 22.68 -10.67 -0.29
CA THR A 104 23.59 -11.36 -1.20
C THR A 104 25.06 -10.97 -0.93
N ALA A 105 25.36 -10.47 0.26
CA ALA A 105 26.70 -9.98 0.64
C ALA A 105 27.81 -11.04 0.46
N GLN A 106 27.42 -12.27 0.20
CA GLN A 106 28.33 -13.36 -0.12
C GLN A 106 27.93 -13.99 -1.46
N ASP A 107 28.90 -14.19 -2.36
CA ASP A 107 28.71 -14.78 -3.69
C ASP A 107 28.45 -16.31 -3.63
N PHE A 108 27.68 -16.75 -2.64
CA PHE A 108 27.28 -18.15 -2.52
C PHE A 108 26.14 -18.49 -3.50
N PRO A 109 26.10 -19.73 -3.98
CA PRO A 109 25.01 -20.19 -4.86
C PRO A 109 23.74 -20.45 -4.07
N TRP A 110 22.96 -19.40 -3.79
CA TRP A 110 21.70 -19.48 -3.09
C TRP A 110 20.53 -19.84 -4.01
N THR A 111 19.60 -20.60 -3.48
CA THR A 111 18.23 -20.75 -3.99
C THR A 111 17.29 -20.05 -3.03
N TYR A 112 16.34 -19.29 -3.57
CA TYR A 112 15.42 -18.46 -2.81
C TYR A 112 14.00 -18.97 -2.94
N SER A 113 13.24 -18.92 -1.86
CA SER A 113 11.82 -19.23 -1.84
C SER A 113 11.11 -18.29 -0.89
N TRP A 114 10.17 -17.53 -1.41
CA TRP A 114 9.31 -16.63 -0.62
C TRP A 114 7.99 -17.31 -0.30
N ASN A 115 7.37 -16.90 0.81
CA ASN A 115 6.00 -17.33 1.16
C ASN A 115 4.95 -16.83 0.14
N THR A 116 5.31 -15.99 -0.78
CA THR A 116 4.52 -15.44 -1.90
C THR A 116 4.74 -16.18 -3.22
N ASP A 117 5.43 -17.33 -3.19
CA ASP A 117 5.75 -18.22 -4.30
C ASP A 117 6.81 -17.71 -5.30
N GLU A 118 7.42 -16.55 -5.08
CA GLU A 118 8.57 -16.10 -5.86
C GLU A 118 9.85 -16.86 -5.47
N ASN A 119 10.76 -17.03 -6.46
CA ASN A 119 12.02 -17.75 -6.31
C ASN A 119 13.25 -16.89 -6.67
N THR A 120 13.11 -15.58 -6.59
CA THR A 120 14.19 -14.62 -6.90
C THR A 120 14.77 -14.02 -5.63
N ALA A 121 16.03 -13.55 -5.71
CA ALA A 121 16.65 -12.85 -4.59
C ALA A 121 15.97 -11.52 -4.24
N ILE A 122 15.20 -10.96 -5.18
CA ILE A 122 14.59 -9.62 -5.08
C ILE A 122 13.13 -9.73 -5.44
N ILE A 123 12.27 -9.13 -4.61
CA ILE A 123 10.83 -9.01 -4.87
C ILE A 123 10.37 -7.56 -4.67
N ASN A 124 9.26 -7.19 -5.34
CA ASN A 124 8.51 -5.98 -5.04
C ASN A 124 7.37 -6.33 -4.08
N SER A 125 7.28 -5.60 -2.98
CA SER A 125 6.35 -5.89 -1.89
C SER A 125 5.53 -4.66 -1.53
N GLY A 126 4.24 -4.87 -1.27
CA GLY A 126 3.38 -3.92 -0.59
C GLY A 126 3.24 -4.28 0.88
N ALA A 127 2.06 -4.02 1.46
CA ALA A 127 1.75 -4.47 2.81
C ALA A 127 1.68 -6.00 2.89
N GLY A 128 2.21 -6.57 3.94
CA GLY A 128 2.18 -8.01 4.17
C GLY A 128 3.27 -8.51 5.08
N ASN A 129 3.23 -9.81 5.32
CA ASN A 129 4.28 -10.53 6.01
C ASN A 129 5.09 -11.33 4.98
N TYR A 130 6.37 -11.05 4.89
CA TYR A 130 7.29 -11.66 3.94
C TYR A 130 8.27 -12.55 4.67
N ILE A 131 8.32 -13.81 4.26
CA ILE A 131 9.24 -14.81 4.77
C ILE A 131 10.07 -15.29 3.59
N LEU A 132 11.39 -15.13 3.69
CA LEU A 132 12.35 -15.64 2.73
C LEU A 132 13.08 -16.84 3.34
N THR A 133 13.04 -17.96 2.63
CA THR A 133 13.94 -19.08 2.86
C THR A 133 15.03 -19.04 1.79
N ALA A 134 16.27 -18.88 2.20
CA ALA A 134 17.43 -18.97 1.33
C ALA A 134 18.19 -20.26 1.65
N SER A 135 18.42 -21.09 0.65
CA SER A 135 19.05 -22.38 0.83
C SER A 135 20.23 -22.57 -0.13
N ASN A 136 21.26 -23.19 0.35
CA ASN A 136 22.36 -23.67 -0.46
C ASN A 136 22.73 -25.10 -0.04
N ARG A 137 23.84 -25.63 -0.57
CA ARG A 137 24.31 -26.97 -0.22
C ARG A 137 24.57 -27.15 1.29
N CYS A 138 24.97 -26.07 1.99
CA CYS A 138 25.48 -26.13 3.37
C CYS A 138 24.44 -25.75 4.42
N ALA A 139 23.51 -24.88 4.08
CA ALA A 139 22.55 -24.34 5.04
C ALA A 139 21.22 -23.95 4.40
N SER A 140 20.24 -23.80 5.25
CA SER A 140 18.95 -23.20 4.93
C SER A 140 18.64 -22.18 6.03
N GLU A 141 18.52 -20.92 5.64
CA GLU A 141 18.27 -19.80 6.52
C GLU A 141 16.92 -19.19 6.21
N GLU A 142 16.27 -18.67 7.25
CA GLU A 142 14.97 -18.01 7.12
C GLU A 142 15.03 -16.62 7.75
N ALA A 143 14.43 -15.65 7.07
CA ALA A 143 14.26 -14.30 7.56
C ALA A 143 12.83 -13.83 7.33
N GLU A 144 12.31 -13.04 8.25
CA GLU A 144 10.96 -12.50 8.23
C GLU A 144 11.00 -10.98 8.27
N ARG A 145 10.08 -10.34 7.52
CA ARG A 145 9.87 -8.92 7.53
C ARG A 145 8.40 -8.59 7.40
N PHE A 146 7.90 -7.77 8.33
CA PHE A 146 6.56 -7.24 8.28
C PHE A 146 6.52 -5.84 7.68
N ILE A 147 5.63 -5.63 6.71
CA ILE A 147 5.36 -4.33 6.08
C ILE A 147 3.92 -3.97 6.35
N ASP A 148 3.70 -2.88 7.07
CA ASP A 148 2.39 -2.29 7.29
C ASP A 148 2.16 -1.12 6.32
N VAL A 149 0.92 -0.64 6.24
CA VAL A 149 0.56 0.59 5.50
C VAL A 149 -0.13 1.57 6.41
N THR A 150 0.06 2.85 6.13
CA THR A 150 -0.62 3.90 6.86
C THR A 150 -2.14 3.77 6.71
N PRO A 151 -2.92 3.99 7.79
CA PRO A 151 -4.36 3.95 7.74
C PRO A 151 -4.91 5.00 6.77
N THR A 152 -6.10 4.75 6.23
CA THR A 152 -6.78 5.74 5.39
C THR A 152 -7.37 6.84 6.25
N ILE A 153 -6.98 8.07 5.97
CA ILE A 153 -7.61 9.25 6.58
C ILE A 153 -8.98 9.45 5.95
N ARG A 154 -9.97 9.75 6.80
CA ARG A 154 -11.33 10.08 6.35
C ARG A 154 -11.92 11.21 7.17
N ILE A 155 -12.67 12.07 6.48
CA ILE A 155 -13.59 13.01 7.14
C ILE A 155 -14.70 12.17 7.82
N ASN A 156 -15.09 12.58 9.02
CA ASN A 156 -16.18 11.92 9.79
C ASN A 156 -17.43 11.76 8.93
N GLU A 157 -18.17 10.69 9.17
CA GLU A 157 -19.47 10.50 8.52
C GLU A 157 -20.46 11.53 9.03
N VAL A 158 -21.03 12.31 8.10
CA VAL A 158 -22.08 13.30 8.38
C VAL A 158 -23.40 12.75 7.86
N ILE A 159 -24.37 12.56 8.76
CA ILE A 159 -25.68 11.97 8.44
C ILE A 159 -26.53 12.97 7.63
N ASP A 160 -26.59 14.21 8.10
CA ASP A 160 -27.27 15.31 7.40
C ASP A 160 -26.21 16.21 6.78
N LYS A 161 -26.19 16.27 5.46
CA LYS A 161 -25.20 17.04 4.68
C LYS A 161 -25.71 18.43 4.27
N SER A 162 -26.88 18.83 4.76
CA SER A 162 -27.50 20.10 4.40
C SER A 162 -27.08 21.21 5.37
N VAL A 163 -26.37 22.21 4.87
CA VAL A 163 -25.94 23.38 5.64
C VAL A 163 -26.97 24.48 5.49
N CYS A 164 -27.83 24.63 6.50
CA CYS A 164 -28.89 25.61 6.52
C CYS A 164 -28.44 26.94 7.13
N GLU A 165 -29.14 28.03 6.79
CA GLU A 165 -28.86 29.38 7.31
C GLU A 165 -28.82 29.38 8.86
N GLY A 166 -27.75 29.94 9.42
CA GLY A 166 -27.55 30.00 10.87
C GLY A 166 -27.14 28.69 11.54
N LYS A 167 -26.87 27.63 10.76
CA LYS A 167 -26.36 26.34 11.25
C LYS A 167 -24.98 26.05 10.68
N SER A 168 -24.24 25.22 11.38
CA SER A 168 -22.95 24.71 10.93
C SER A 168 -22.90 23.19 11.04
N ILE A 169 -22.04 22.59 10.24
CA ILE A 169 -21.70 21.16 10.30
C ILE A 169 -20.24 21.04 10.70
N THR A 170 -19.99 20.32 11.79
CA THR A 170 -18.62 20.02 12.20
C THR A 170 -18.06 18.91 11.32
N LEU A 171 -16.98 19.22 10.59
CA LEU A 171 -16.16 18.26 9.86
C LEU A 171 -14.91 17.98 10.66
N SER A 172 -14.56 16.72 10.83
CA SER A 172 -13.39 16.32 11.61
C SER A 172 -12.72 15.09 11.05
N ILE A 173 -11.46 14.92 11.39
CA ILE A 173 -10.70 13.69 11.21
C ILE A 173 -10.24 13.18 12.57
N THR A 174 -10.19 11.86 12.75
CA THR A 174 -9.91 11.23 14.04
C THR A 174 -8.47 10.73 14.16
N GLU A 175 -7.78 10.59 13.06
CA GLU A 175 -6.42 10.07 12.98
C GLU A 175 -5.40 11.11 13.45
N ASN A 176 -4.33 10.62 14.07
CA ASN A 176 -3.19 11.47 14.42
C ASN A 176 -2.41 11.82 13.14
N ALA A 177 -2.22 13.11 12.93
CA ALA A 177 -1.50 13.63 11.78
C ALA A 177 -0.44 14.66 12.22
N GLU A 178 0.63 14.78 11.45
CA GLU A 178 1.66 15.80 11.65
C GLU A 178 1.18 17.16 11.16
N SER A 179 0.47 17.18 10.04
CA SER A 179 -0.18 18.39 9.54
C SER A 179 -1.54 18.12 8.92
N ILE A 180 -2.47 19.04 9.10
CA ILE A 180 -3.83 19.01 8.58
C ILE A 180 -4.15 20.40 8.02
N SER A 181 -4.62 20.44 6.77
CA SER A 181 -5.00 21.66 6.07
C SER A 181 -6.32 21.46 5.33
N TRP A 182 -7.28 22.32 5.61
CA TRP A 182 -8.58 22.29 4.94
C TRP A 182 -8.64 23.27 3.75
N SER A 183 -9.53 22.99 2.81
CA SER A 183 -9.77 23.86 1.64
C SER A 183 -10.23 25.28 2.00
N THR A 184 -10.72 25.48 3.23
CA THR A 184 -11.08 26.78 3.80
C THR A 184 -9.86 27.61 4.23
N GLY A 185 -8.68 27.00 4.27
CA GLY A 185 -7.46 27.61 4.79
C GLY A 185 -7.26 27.42 6.30
N GLU A 186 -8.19 26.75 6.96
CA GLU A 186 -8.08 26.42 8.38
C GLU A 186 -7.14 25.21 8.56
N VAL A 187 -6.53 25.11 9.74
CA VAL A 187 -5.64 24.02 10.14
C VAL A 187 -6.17 23.36 11.41
N GLY A 188 -5.90 22.09 11.58
CA GLY A 188 -6.35 21.31 12.72
C GLY A 188 -7.33 20.21 12.36
N ASN A 189 -7.68 19.40 13.35
CA ASN A 189 -8.44 18.17 13.15
C ASN A 189 -9.95 18.37 12.97
N MET A 190 -10.47 19.60 13.10
CA MET A 190 -11.87 19.91 12.87
C MET A 190 -12.05 21.34 12.35
N ILE A 191 -13.14 21.54 11.59
CA ILE A 191 -13.64 22.83 11.13
C ILE A 191 -15.16 22.87 11.24
N GLU A 192 -15.73 24.10 11.22
CA GLU A 192 -17.17 24.34 11.12
C GLU A 192 -17.53 24.78 9.69
N ALA A 193 -18.19 23.91 8.96
CA ALA A 193 -18.71 24.22 7.63
C ALA A 193 -20.02 25.00 7.76
N ILE A 194 -20.02 26.24 7.28
CA ILE A 194 -21.17 27.17 7.37
C ILE A 194 -21.83 27.46 6.01
N GLN A 195 -21.34 26.85 4.94
CA GLN A 195 -21.87 27.00 3.58
C GLN A 195 -21.87 25.65 2.85
N ALA A 196 -22.81 25.49 1.94
CA ALA A 196 -22.77 24.36 1.01
C ALA A 196 -21.56 24.44 0.09
N GLY A 197 -21.01 23.28 -0.28
CA GLY A 197 -19.85 23.18 -1.14
C GLY A 197 -19.06 21.90 -0.92
N VAL A 198 -17.95 21.79 -1.62
CA VAL A 198 -17.04 20.64 -1.45
C VAL A 198 -15.88 21.07 -0.56
N TYR A 199 -15.72 20.35 0.53
CA TYR A 199 -14.62 20.53 1.48
C TYR A 199 -13.59 19.42 1.27
N PHE A 200 -12.32 19.83 1.17
CA PHE A 200 -11.18 18.93 1.08
C PHE A 200 -10.34 19.07 2.34
N VAL A 201 -9.74 17.97 2.75
CA VAL A 201 -8.70 17.97 3.78
C VAL A 201 -7.45 17.30 3.23
N ASP A 202 -6.34 17.98 3.32
CA ASP A 202 -5.00 17.46 3.04
C ASP A 202 -4.33 17.14 4.37
N VAL A 203 -3.83 15.94 4.50
CA VAL A 203 -3.24 15.43 5.73
C VAL A 203 -1.89 14.82 5.44
N ILE A 204 -0.90 15.14 6.27
CA ILE A 204 0.39 14.43 6.32
C ILE A 204 0.44 13.70 7.66
N ASP A 205 0.59 12.38 7.62
CA ASP A 205 0.68 11.57 8.83
C ASP A 205 2.09 11.59 9.44
N SER A 206 2.26 10.93 10.58
CA SER A 206 3.55 10.86 11.29
C SER A 206 4.65 10.09 10.53
N ASN A 207 4.31 9.39 9.46
CA ASN A 207 5.25 8.69 8.58
C ASN A 207 5.61 9.54 7.35
N GLY A 208 5.07 10.76 7.24
CA GLY A 208 5.26 11.65 6.10
C GLY A 208 4.38 11.34 4.90
N CYS A 209 3.38 10.46 5.04
CA CYS A 209 2.48 10.10 3.97
C CYS A 209 1.39 11.16 3.79
N ALA A 210 1.30 11.69 2.57
CA ALA A 210 0.26 12.64 2.21
C ALA A 210 -1.02 11.89 1.78
N GLN A 211 -2.14 12.30 2.32
CA GLN A 211 -3.47 11.79 1.98
C GLN A 211 -4.46 12.93 1.84
N GLN A 212 -5.50 12.74 1.03
CA GLN A 212 -6.58 13.69 0.86
C GLN A 212 -7.93 12.97 0.96
N ASP A 213 -8.89 13.62 1.60
CA ASP A 213 -10.29 13.22 1.57
C ASP A 213 -11.20 14.41 1.29
N SER A 214 -12.44 14.16 0.88
CA SER A 214 -13.40 15.22 0.56
C SER A 214 -14.81 14.82 0.92
N ILE A 215 -15.62 15.83 1.25
CA ILE A 215 -17.04 15.71 1.48
C ILE A 215 -17.79 16.84 0.77
N ALA A 216 -18.90 16.51 0.13
CA ALA A 216 -19.81 17.49 -0.44
C ALA A 216 -20.96 17.73 0.55
N LEU A 217 -21.19 19.00 0.87
CA LEU A 217 -22.33 19.48 1.63
C LEU A 217 -23.24 20.27 0.69
N ASP A 218 -24.55 20.12 0.86
CA ASP A 218 -25.56 20.80 0.07
C ASP A 218 -26.32 21.84 0.90
N ASP A 219 -27.21 22.60 0.26
CA ASP A 219 -28.13 23.59 0.84
C ASP A 219 -29.58 23.14 0.75
N ASN A 220 -29.81 21.83 0.60
CA ASN A 220 -31.18 21.29 0.48
C ASN A 220 -31.90 21.26 1.84
N CYS A 221 -32.16 22.42 2.38
CA CYS A 221 -32.73 22.56 3.68
C CYS A 221 -34.24 22.29 3.63
N PRO A 222 -34.79 21.46 4.55
CA PRO A 222 -36.22 21.26 4.63
C PRO A 222 -36.91 22.56 5.01
N GLY A 223 -37.99 22.87 4.31
CA GLY A 223 -38.86 23.95 4.70
C GLY A 223 -39.54 23.64 6.03
N LEU A 224 -39.48 24.55 6.98
CA LEU A 224 -40.14 24.46 8.27
C LEU A 224 -41.19 25.52 8.38
N VAL A 225 -42.36 25.12 8.88
CA VAL A 225 -43.47 26.00 9.18
C VAL A 225 -43.83 25.84 10.65
N SER A 226 -43.75 26.90 11.38
CA SER A 226 -44.17 26.95 12.79
C SER A 226 -45.28 27.97 12.97
N SER A 227 -46.29 27.63 13.74
CA SER A 227 -47.41 28.53 14.06
C SER A 227 -47.78 28.41 15.54
N PRO A 228 -48.24 29.48 16.16
CA PRO A 228 -48.77 29.39 17.51
C PRO A 228 -50.01 28.49 17.52
N ASN A 229 -50.16 27.68 18.54
CA ASN A 229 -51.33 26.83 18.72
C ASN A 229 -52.49 27.55 19.46
N VAL A 230 -52.24 28.76 19.94
CA VAL A 230 -53.20 29.65 20.60
C VAL A 230 -52.71 31.08 20.48
N PHE A 231 -53.64 32.03 20.29
CA PHE A 231 -53.38 33.46 20.38
C PHE A 231 -54.60 34.14 21.09
N SER A 232 -54.38 35.35 21.60
CA SER A 232 -55.38 36.07 22.39
C SER A 232 -55.35 37.56 22.05
N PRO A 233 -56.09 38.00 21.05
CA PRO A 233 -56.14 39.40 20.61
C PRO A 233 -56.85 40.28 21.61
N ASN A 234 -56.19 40.70 22.69
CA ASN A 234 -56.71 41.49 23.78
C ASN A 234 -55.95 42.79 24.04
N GLU A 235 -54.98 43.12 23.17
CA GLU A 235 -54.08 44.27 23.20
C GLU A 235 -53.22 44.39 24.47
N ASP A 236 -52.86 43.24 25.08
CA ASP A 236 -52.00 43.26 26.27
C ASP A 236 -50.52 43.16 25.89
N GLY A 237 -50.19 43.01 24.59
CA GLY A 237 -48.83 42.87 24.05
C GLY A 237 -48.30 41.46 24.11
N ILE A 238 -49.13 40.47 24.45
CA ILE A 238 -48.70 39.06 24.54
C ILE A 238 -49.61 38.18 23.68
N ASN A 239 -49.07 37.59 22.60
CA ASN A 239 -49.82 36.72 21.66
C ASN A 239 -51.08 37.38 21.06
N ASP A 240 -51.05 38.69 20.81
CA ASP A 240 -52.16 39.42 20.23
C ASP A 240 -52.38 39.12 18.76
N GLU A 241 -51.32 38.61 18.08
CA GLU A 241 -51.32 38.30 16.65
C GLU A 241 -51.02 36.82 16.39
N PHE A 242 -51.65 36.26 15.37
CA PHE A 242 -51.35 34.94 14.86
C PHE A 242 -50.35 35.06 13.71
N CYS A 243 -49.05 34.77 13.97
CA CYS A 243 -47.99 34.81 13.02
C CYS A 243 -47.54 33.38 12.68
N VAL A 244 -47.08 33.17 11.46
CA VAL A 244 -46.43 31.91 11.03
C VAL A 244 -44.97 32.19 10.80
N ASP A 245 -44.13 31.44 11.49
CA ASP A 245 -42.68 31.47 11.26
C ASP A 245 -42.32 30.49 10.16
N LEU A 246 -41.57 30.94 9.20
CA LEU A 246 -41.14 30.18 8.03
C LEU A 246 -39.64 30.12 7.98
N GLU A 247 -39.08 28.91 7.80
CA GLU A 247 -37.69 28.73 7.48
C GLU A 247 -37.57 27.98 6.16
N ASN A 248 -36.73 28.43 5.27
CA ASN A 248 -36.42 27.78 3.96
C ASN A 248 -37.68 27.55 3.09
N ILE A 249 -38.62 28.42 3.12
CA ILE A 249 -39.84 28.41 2.31
C ILE A 249 -39.76 29.49 1.23
N LEU A 250 -39.79 29.09 -0.05
CA LEU A 250 -39.66 30.00 -1.19
C LEU A 250 -40.99 30.60 -1.66
N ASP A 251 -42.06 29.90 -1.42
CA ASP A 251 -43.40 30.33 -1.78
C ASP A 251 -44.41 29.94 -0.69
N TYR A 252 -45.24 30.89 -0.31
CA TYR A 252 -46.10 30.77 0.85
C TYR A 252 -47.42 31.39 0.58
N GLN A 253 -48.50 30.72 1.01
CA GLN A 253 -49.83 31.26 1.09
C GLN A 253 -50.52 30.69 2.33
N ILE A 254 -51.11 31.57 3.15
CA ILE A 254 -51.91 31.18 4.31
C ILE A 254 -53.35 31.62 4.10
N TYR A 255 -54.28 30.76 4.47
CA TYR A 255 -55.71 31.02 4.57
C TYR A 255 -56.18 30.59 5.94
N LEU A 256 -56.81 31.52 6.68
CA LEU A 256 -57.45 31.20 7.95
C LEU A 256 -58.98 31.24 7.77
N TYR A 257 -59.63 30.26 8.33
CA TYR A 257 -61.07 30.12 8.26
C TYR A 257 -61.67 30.08 9.67
N ASP A 258 -62.85 30.69 9.84
CA ASP A 258 -63.61 30.55 11.07
C ASP A 258 -64.19 29.10 11.19
N ARG A 259 -64.83 28.83 12.33
CA ARG A 259 -65.50 27.54 12.59
C ARG A 259 -66.61 27.18 11.60
N TRP A 260 -67.09 28.15 10.83
CA TRP A 260 -68.17 28.01 9.86
C TRP A 260 -67.64 27.89 8.44
N GLY A 261 -66.32 27.95 8.25
CA GLY A 261 -65.62 27.82 6.95
C GLY A 261 -65.59 29.14 6.17
N VAL A 262 -65.85 30.29 6.82
CA VAL A 262 -65.70 31.60 6.21
C VAL A 262 -64.25 32.03 6.33
N GLU A 263 -63.60 32.46 5.21
CA GLU A 263 -62.27 32.99 5.21
C GLU A 263 -62.21 34.29 6.03
N VAL A 264 -61.31 34.35 7.02
CA VAL A 264 -61.16 35.49 7.92
C VAL A 264 -59.87 36.22 7.72
N PHE A 265 -58.87 35.53 7.12
CA PHE A 265 -57.57 36.10 6.78
C PHE A 265 -56.90 35.35 5.62
N HIS A 266 -56.19 36.09 4.80
CA HIS A 266 -55.40 35.54 3.73
C HIS A 266 -54.14 36.39 3.53
N SER A 267 -52.99 35.75 3.38
CA SER A 267 -51.73 36.42 3.05
C SER A 267 -50.81 35.54 2.23
N ASN A 268 -49.99 36.14 1.39
CA ASN A 268 -48.83 35.60 0.73
C ASN A 268 -47.54 36.34 1.13
N ASN A 269 -47.61 37.14 2.18
CA ASN A 269 -46.47 37.88 2.71
C ASN A 269 -46.08 37.25 4.06
N GLU A 270 -44.83 36.81 4.13
CA GLU A 270 -44.25 36.11 5.27
C GLU A 270 -44.31 36.92 6.58
N THR A 271 -44.32 38.24 6.50
CA THR A 271 -44.34 39.10 7.66
C THR A 271 -45.75 39.49 8.10
N SER A 272 -46.78 39.03 7.39
CA SER A 272 -48.17 39.37 7.74
C SER A 272 -48.72 38.44 8.79
N CYS A 273 -49.13 38.99 9.89
CA CYS A 273 -49.85 38.32 10.98
C CYS A 273 -51.33 38.68 10.97
N TRP A 274 -52.18 37.81 11.50
CA TRP A 274 -53.59 38.08 11.73
C TRP A 274 -53.81 38.54 13.15
N ASP A 275 -54.44 39.70 13.27
CA ASP A 275 -54.75 40.39 14.54
C ASP A 275 -56.06 39.91 15.20
N GLY A 276 -56.81 38.98 14.63
CA GLY A 276 -58.05 38.46 15.14
C GLY A 276 -59.31 39.25 14.70
N GLU A 277 -59.17 40.34 13.93
CA GLU A 277 -60.28 41.08 13.36
C GLU A 277 -60.75 40.46 12.02
N ILE A 278 -62.07 40.59 11.73
CA ILE A 278 -62.69 40.01 10.53
C ILE A 278 -63.15 41.17 9.58
#